data_24403cce1a89849a7b3f01ff7406cb65
#
_entry.id   24403cce1a89849a7b3f01ff7406cb65
#
_cell.length_a   1.000
_cell.length_b   1.000
_cell.length_c   1.000
_cell.angle_alpha   90.00
_cell.angle_beta   90.00
_cell.angle_gamma   90.00
#
_symmetry.space_group_name_H-M   'P 1'
#
loop_
_entity.id
_entity.type
_entity.pdbx_description
1 polymer ?
#
loop_
_entity_poly.entity_id
_entity_poly.type
_entity_poly.pdbx_seq_one_letter_code
_entity_poly.pdbx_strand_id
1 'polypeptide(L)'
;MRQFSSMFNGLARSIRGKNSGNGDGKEAAEAMAKDAKKNDLILRSSGSVNVDGSNNLASVFSKRGRKGVNQDCAIVWEEFGCQADMLFCGIFDGHGPWGHFVAKKVRESMPSSLLCNWQETLAQASLDPEIDLESDKKHQRFHIWKHSYLRTCAAVDHELEQHRKIDSFYSGTTALTIVRQGDLIYVANIGDSRAVLATTSDDGNLVPVQLTVDFKPNLPRE
;
A
#
# COMPACT_ATOMS: atom_id res chain seq x y z
N MET A 1 2.61 20.75 -17.60
CA MET A 1 3.67 19.76 -17.92
C MET A 1 5.11 20.18 -17.62
N ARG A 2 5.50 21.45 -17.52
CA ARG A 2 6.93 21.85 -17.25
C ARG A 2 7.34 21.90 -15.76
N GLN A 3 6.41 21.97 -14.81
CA GLN A 3 6.75 22.03 -13.37
C GLN A 3 7.02 20.65 -12.73
N PHE A 4 6.42 19.58 -13.25
CA PHE A 4 6.61 18.23 -12.70
C PHE A 4 7.99 17.62 -13.02
N SER A 5 8.57 17.97 -14.18
CA SER A 5 9.92 17.51 -14.58
C SER A 5 11.03 18.03 -13.66
N SER A 6 10.84 19.18 -13.00
CA SER A 6 11.84 19.75 -12.09
C SER A 6 11.87 19.08 -10.71
N MET A 7 10.74 18.56 -10.21
CA MET A 7 10.67 17.81 -8.94
C MET A 7 11.37 16.44 -9.06
N PHE A 8 11.15 15.72 -10.15
CA PHE A 8 11.82 14.44 -10.38
C PHE A 8 13.33 14.57 -10.57
N ASN A 9 13.78 15.63 -11.25
CA ASN A 9 15.21 15.92 -11.40
C ASN A 9 15.89 16.31 -10.08
N GLY A 10 15.16 16.88 -9.13
CA GLY A 10 15.62 17.15 -7.77
C GLY A 10 15.84 15.86 -6.96
N LEU A 11 14.90 14.92 -7.00
CA LEU A 11 15.01 13.63 -6.33
C LEU A 11 16.16 12.77 -6.92
N ALA A 12 16.24 12.68 -8.25
CA ALA A 12 17.29 11.93 -8.92
C ALA A 12 18.70 12.50 -8.69
N ARG A 13 18.84 13.81 -8.45
CA ARG A 13 20.10 14.44 -8.07
C ARG A 13 20.46 14.25 -6.60
N SER A 14 19.48 14.15 -5.69
CA SER A 14 19.72 13.85 -4.28
C SER A 14 20.25 12.43 -4.05
N ILE A 15 19.82 11.47 -4.88
CA ILE A 15 20.26 10.07 -4.81
C ILE A 15 21.73 9.90 -5.29
N ARG A 16 22.26 10.82 -6.11
CA ARG A 16 23.65 10.76 -6.64
C ARG A 16 24.75 11.29 -5.74
N GLY A 17 24.38 11.88 -4.60
CA GLY A 17 25.36 12.50 -3.70
C GLY A 17 25.17 12.07 -2.25
N LYS A 18 25.96 11.10 -1.83
CA LYS A 18 26.20 10.58 -0.49
C LYS A 18 25.51 9.26 -0.14
N ASN A 19 26.35 8.27 0.11
CA ASN A 19 26.11 7.13 0.98
C ASN A 19 25.73 7.63 2.39
N SER A 20 24.50 7.97 2.63
CA SER A 20 23.97 8.26 3.95
C SER A 20 22.56 7.68 4.08
N GLY A 21 22.49 6.76 4.95
CA GLY A 21 21.38 6.15 5.67
C GLY A 21 19.94 6.26 5.16
N ASN A 22 19.22 5.18 5.39
CA ASN A 22 17.77 4.92 5.30
C ASN A 22 16.80 6.07 5.70
N GLY A 23 17.25 7.27 5.98
CA GLY A 23 16.48 8.42 6.44
C GLY A 23 15.80 9.20 5.30
N ASP A 24 16.54 9.49 4.24
CA ASP A 24 16.12 10.47 3.23
C ASP A 24 14.90 10.03 2.41
N GLY A 25 14.81 8.73 2.09
CA GLY A 25 13.67 8.18 1.36
C GLY A 25 12.38 8.17 2.19
N LYS A 26 12.49 7.92 3.49
CA LYS A 26 11.36 7.93 4.42
C LYS A 26 10.83 9.35 4.64
N GLU A 27 11.70 10.34 4.80
CA GLU A 27 11.31 11.75 4.90
C GLU A 27 10.63 12.25 3.63
N ALA A 28 11.13 11.88 2.45
CA ALA A 28 10.51 12.23 1.18
C ALA A 28 9.11 11.60 1.04
N ALA A 29 8.95 10.32 1.39
CA ALA A 29 7.66 9.64 1.37
C ALA A 29 6.68 10.22 2.40
N GLU A 30 7.16 10.60 3.60
CA GLU A 30 6.33 11.26 4.61
C GLU A 30 5.92 12.68 4.19
N ALA A 31 6.80 13.41 3.50
CA ALA A 31 6.49 14.73 2.95
C ALA A 31 5.42 14.62 1.85
N MET A 32 5.57 13.66 0.92
CA MET A 32 4.56 13.36 -0.11
C MET A 32 3.22 12.96 0.52
N ALA A 33 3.25 12.13 1.58
CA ALA A 33 2.04 11.75 2.31
C ALA A 33 1.35 12.95 2.99
N LYS A 34 2.12 13.92 3.49
CA LYS A 34 1.56 15.14 4.07
C LYS A 34 0.93 16.05 3.02
N ASP A 35 1.56 16.17 1.86
CA ASP A 35 1.05 17.01 0.78
C ASP A 35 -0.20 16.39 0.12
N ALA A 36 -0.22 15.07 -0.09
CA ALA A 36 -1.41 14.38 -0.56
C ALA A 36 -2.59 14.50 0.43
N LYS A 37 -2.32 14.48 1.75
CA LYS A 37 -3.36 14.72 2.78
C LYS A 37 -4.01 16.10 2.68
N LYS A 38 -3.27 17.12 2.28
CA LYS A 38 -3.79 18.49 2.12
C LYS A 38 -4.70 18.63 0.89
N ASN A 39 -4.52 17.76 -0.09
CA ASN A 39 -5.21 17.83 -1.37
C ASN A 39 -6.44 16.92 -1.47
N ASP A 40 -6.95 16.40 -0.33
CA ASP A 40 -8.09 15.46 -0.25
C ASP A 40 -7.95 14.19 -1.12
N LEU A 41 -6.73 13.87 -1.57
CA LEU A 41 -6.44 12.68 -2.37
C LEU A 41 -6.42 11.39 -1.53
N ILE A 42 -6.47 11.52 -0.21
CA ILE A 42 -6.45 10.39 0.73
C ILE A 42 -7.76 10.30 1.48
N LEU A 43 -8.51 9.26 1.20
CA LEU A 43 -9.74 8.90 1.90
C LEU A 43 -9.44 7.88 3.03
N ARG A 44 -9.81 8.20 4.27
CA ARG A 44 -9.54 7.39 5.48
C ARG A 44 -10.77 7.02 6.28
N SER A 45 -11.92 7.47 5.84
CA SER A 45 -13.22 7.17 6.43
C SER A 45 -14.19 6.80 5.32
N SER A 46 -15.44 6.49 5.67
CA SER A 46 -16.46 6.22 4.66
C SER A 46 -16.62 7.40 3.72
N GLY A 47 -16.67 7.12 2.44
CA GLY A 47 -16.76 8.11 1.37
C GLY A 47 -16.36 7.54 0.02
N SER A 48 -16.17 8.41 -0.94
CA SER A 48 -15.78 8.05 -2.31
C SER A 48 -14.72 8.99 -2.85
N VAL A 49 -13.80 8.44 -3.62
CA VAL A 49 -12.80 9.20 -4.38
C VAL A 49 -13.30 9.30 -5.81
N ASN A 50 -13.35 10.52 -6.32
CA ASN A 50 -13.79 10.82 -7.68
C ASN A 50 -12.58 11.19 -8.56
N VAL A 51 -12.64 10.79 -9.81
CA VAL A 51 -11.74 11.28 -10.86
C VAL A 51 -12.52 12.32 -11.68
N ASP A 52 -11.89 13.43 -12.03
CA ASP A 52 -12.50 14.48 -12.82
C ASP A 52 -13.19 13.93 -14.08
N GLY A 53 -14.50 14.18 -14.18
CA GLY A 53 -15.31 13.79 -15.33
C GLY A 53 -15.68 12.30 -15.43
N SER A 54 -15.45 11.49 -14.40
CA SER A 54 -15.74 10.06 -14.40
C SER A 54 -16.57 9.63 -13.19
N ASN A 55 -16.99 8.34 -13.20
CA ASN A 55 -17.55 7.66 -12.04
C ASN A 55 -16.52 7.57 -10.91
N ASN A 56 -16.98 7.37 -9.67
CA ASN A 56 -16.13 7.20 -8.51
C ASN A 56 -15.06 6.11 -8.79
N LEU A 57 -13.79 6.46 -8.58
CA LEU A 57 -12.69 5.50 -8.73
C LEU A 57 -12.68 4.46 -7.62
N ALA A 58 -12.94 4.88 -6.39
CA ALA A 58 -12.99 4.02 -5.23
C ALA A 58 -13.99 4.54 -4.20
N SER A 59 -14.54 3.63 -3.41
CA SER A 59 -15.39 3.93 -2.26
C SER A 59 -14.94 3.16 -1.05
N VAL A 60 -15.03 3.79 0.12
CA VAL A 60 -14.73 3.18 1.42
C VAL A 60 -15.97 3.21 2.29
N PHE A 61 -16.24 2.11 2.95
CA PHE A 61 -17.29 2.02 3.94
C PHE A 61 -16.81 1.23 5.16
N SER A 62 -17.03 1.78 6.35
CA SER A 62 -16.78 1.10 7.62
C SER A 62 -17.92 1.40 8.57
N LYS A 63 -18.40 0.37 9.26
CA LYS A 63 -19.50 0.49 10.21
C LYS A 63 -19.25 -0.36 11.44
N ARG A 64 -19.38 0.24 12.61
CA ARG A 64 -19.34 -0.47 13.88
C ARG A 64 -20.42 -1.53 13.95
N GLY A 65 -20.03 -2.75 14.31
CA GLY A 65 -20.94 -3.84 14.64
C GLY A 65 -21.46 -3.76 16.08
N ARG A 66 -22.02 -4.89 16.57
CA ARG A 66 -22.57 -4.99 17.93
C ARG A 66 -21.54 -5.42 19.00
N LYS A 67 -20.37 -5.94 18.58
CA LYS A 67 -19.37 -6.54 19.47
C LYS A 67 -18.50 -5.55 20.25
N GLY A 68 -18.58 -4.26 19.99
CA GLY A 68 -17.78 -3.27 20.71
C GLY A 68 -17.22 -2.17 19.82
N VAL A 69 -15.97 -1.77 20.06
CA VAL A 69 -15.31 -0.75 19.27
C VAL A 69 -15.03 -1.28 17.85
N ASN A 70 -15.26 -0.46 16.83
CA ASN A 70 -14.80 -0.78 15.49
C ASN A 70 -13.27 -0.65 15.46
N GLN A 71 -12.57 -1.74 15.18
CA GLN A 71 -11.11 -1.79 15.13
C GLN A 71 -10.57 -1.75 13.70
N ASP A 72 -11.45 -1.72 12.70
CA ASP A 72 -11.09 -1.66 11.30
C ASP A 72 -10.60 -0.27 10.92
N CYS A 73 -9.64 -0.25 10.02
CA CYS A 73 -9.16 0.94 9.35
C CYS A 73 -9.10 0.71 7.85
N ALA A 74 -9.32 1.77 7.10
CA ALA A 74 -9.18 1.75 5.65
C ALA A 74 -8.47 3.00 5.16
N ILE A 75 -7.87 2.91 3.99
CA ILE A 75 -7.25 4.01 3.28
C ILE A 75 -7.40 3.81 1.77
N VAL A 76 -7.73 4.87 1.07
CA VAL A 76 -7.57 5.00 -0.38
C VAL A 76 -6.70 6.22 -0.63
N TRP A 77 -5.63 6.03 -1.38
CA TRP A 77 -4.71 7.10 -1.74
C TRP A 77 -4.57 7.13 -3.26
N GLU A 78 -5.24 8.10 -3.85
CA GLU A 78 -5.17 8.41 -5.28
C GLU A 78 -3.84 9.10 -5.62
N GLU A 79 -3.38 8.95 -6.85
CA GLU A 79 -2.06 9.44 -7.28
C GLU A 79 -0.93 9.02 -6.34
N PHE A 80 -0.95 7.75 -5.95
CA PHE A 80 0.02 7.21 -5.01
C PHE A 80 1.45 7.44 -5.48
N GLY A 81 2.26 8.08 -4.65
CA GLY A 81 3.62 8.48 -5.02
C GLY A 81 3.68 9.60 -6.06
N CYS A 82 2.65 10.44 -6.13
CA CYS A 82 2.52 11.52 -7.12
C CYS A 82 2.51 11.00 -8.57
N GLN A 83 2.00 9.79 -8.80
CA GLN A 83 1.84 9.20 -10.12
C GLN A 83 0.35 9.07 -10.45
N ALA A 84 -0.09 9.75 -11.50
CA ALA A 84 -1.51 9.84 -11.91
C ALA A 84 -2.14 8.48 -12.24
N ASP A 85 -1.33 7.48 -12.62
CA ASP A 85 -1.76 6.12 -12.94
C ASP A 85 -1.69 5.14 -11.75
N MET A 86 -1.30 5.64 -10.55
CA MET A 86 -1.17 4.82 -9.36
C MET A 86 -2.25 5.10 -8.33
N LEU A 87 -2.82 4.03 -7.80
CA LEU A 87 -3.78 4.03 -6.69
C LEU A 87 -3.33 3.02 -5.64
N PHE A 88 -3.33 3.43 -4.38
CA PHE A 88 -3.17 2.54 -3.24
C PHE A 88 -4.48 2.42 -2.47
N CYS A 89 -4.91 1.19 -2.22
CA CYS A 89 -6.01 0.88 -1.31
C CYS A 89 -5.52 -0.05 -0.22
N GLY A 90 -6.01 0.14 1.01
CA GLY A 90 -5.70 -0.75 2.13
C GLY A 90 -6.86 -0.89 3.09
N ILE A 91 -7.07 -2.10 3.60
CA ILE A 91 -7.93 -2.41 4.73
C ILE A 91 -7.15 -3.16 5.81
N PHE A 92 -7.44 -2.85 7.06
CA PHE A 92 -6.72 -3.31 8.23
C PHE A 92 -7.74 -3.65 9.31
N ASP A 93 -7.95 -4.94 9.56
CA ASP A 93 -8.87 -5.45 10.60
C ASP A 93 -8.06 -5.66 11.88
N GLY A 94 -8.26 -4.77 12.84
CA GLY A 94 -7.58 -4.79 14.13
C GLY A 94 -8.19 -5.79 15.09
N HIS A 95 -7.37 -6.50 15.84
CA HIS A 95 -7.79 -7.46 16.86
C HIS A 95 -7.01 -7.30 18.16
N GLY A 96 -7.54 -7.85 19.23
CA GLY A 96 -6.97 -7.73 20.56
C GLY A 96 -7.35 -6.41 21.27
N PRO A 97 -6.87 -6.19 22.51
CA PRO A 97 -7.25 -5.02 23.32
C PRO A 97 -6.88 -3.67 22.67
N TRP A 98 -5.78 -3.64 21.93
CA TRP A 98 -5.23 -2.44 21.29
C TRP A 98 -5.35 -2.47 19.76
N GLY A 99 -6.11 -3.41 19.17
CA GLY A 99 -6.19 -3.63 17.73
C GLY A 99 -6.54 -2.38 16.92
N HIS A 100 -7.43 -1.53 17.41
CA HIS A 100 -7.78 -0.26 16.75
C HIS A 100 -6.62 0.73 16.68
N PHE A 101 -5.68 0.71 17.65
CA PHE A 101 -4.47 1.53 17.59
C PHE A 101 -3.43 0.91 16.66
N VAL A 102 -3.30 -0.43 16.68
CA VAL A 102 -2.41 -1.15 15.76
C VAL A 102 -2.85 -0.93 14.32
N ALA A 103 -4.13 -1.19 14.00
CA ALA A 103 -4.68 -0.98 12.66
C ALA A 103 -4.50 0.47 12.16
N LYS A 104 -4.75 1.45 13.05
CA LYS A 104 -4.52 2.86 12.74
C LYS A 104 -3.05 3.16 12.47
N LYS A 105 -2.14 2.62 13.29
CA LYS A 105 -0.70 2.83 13.11
C LYS A 105 -0.22 2.23 11.79
N VAL A 106 -0.62 1.00 11.48
CA VAL A 106 -0.27 0.33 10.21
C VAL A 106 -0.84 1.11 9.02
N ARG A 107 -2.10 1.53 9.05
CA ARG A 107 -2.69 2.38 8.02
C ARG A 107 -1.89 3.65 7.75
N GLU A 108 -1.28 4.23 8.79
CA GLU A 108 -0.53 5.48 8.67
C GLU A 108 0.91 5.28 8.22
N SER A 109 1.56 4.20 8.64
CA SER A 109 2.97 3.94 8.32
C SER A 109 3.17 3.13 7.04
N MET A 110 2.33 2.13 6.78
CA MET A 110 2.52 1.18 5.69
C MET A 110 2.58 1.82 4.28
N PRO A 111 1.68 2.73 3.88
CA PRO A 111 1.73 3.30 2.54
C PRO A 111 3.01 4.09 2.27
N SER A 112 3.43 4.92 3.22
CA SER A 112 4.66 5.72 3.09
C SER A 112 5.91 4.85 3.10
N SER A 113 5.96 3.82 3.95
CA SER A 113 7.05 2.86 3.98
C SER A 113 7.12 2.04 2.68
N LEU A 114 5.95 1.63 2.14
CA LEU A 114 5.89 0.91 0.87
C LEU A 114 6.40 1.76 -0.29
N LEU A 115 6.00 3.03 -0.34
CA LEU A 115 6.45 3.96 -1.37
C LEU A 115 7.96 4.14 -1.33
N CYS A 116 8.53 4.32 -0.14
CA CYS A 116 9.98 4.43 0.06
C CYS A 116 10.71 3.17 -0.42
N ASN A 117 10.30 2.00 0.04
CA ASN A 117 10.90 0.73 -0.34
C ASN A 117 10.77 0.44 -1.85
N TRP A 118 9.63 0.85 -2.45
CA TRP A 118 9.42 0.70 -3.89
C TRP A 118 10.36 1.59 -4.70
N GLN A 119 10.53 2.85 -4.30
CA GLN A 119 11.46 3.78 -4.94
C GLN A 119 12.91 3.30 -4.84
N GLU A 120 13.33 2.82 -3.66
CA GLU A 120 14.67 2.25 -3.46
C GLU A 120 14.89 1.00 -4.32
N THR A 121 13.93 0.06 -4.33
CA THR A 121 14.04 -1.18 -5.10
C THR A 121 14.06 -0.89 -6.60
N LEU A 122 13.24 0.05 -7.07
CA LEU A 122 13.23 0.49 -8.46
C LEU A 122 14.56 1.13 -8.86
N ALA A 123 15.14 1.97 -8.01
CA ALA A 123 16.45 2.59 -8.25
C ALA A 123 17.56 1.54 -8.31
N GLN A 124 17.55 0.54 -7.44
CA GLN A 124 18.50 -0.58 -7.46
C GLN A 124 18.38 -1.40 -8.75
N ALA A 125 17.16 -1.77 -9.14
CA ALA A 125 16.91 -2.52 -10.38
C ALA A 125 17.35 -1.76 -11.65
N SER A 126 17.32 -0.43 -11.62
CA SER A 126 17.77 0.41 -12.74
C SER A 126 19.30 0.51 -12.87
N LEU A 127 20.04 0.09 -11.86
CA LEU A 127 21.51 0.10 -11.84
C LEU A 127 22.11 -1.25 -12.27
N ASP A 128 21.30 -2.29 -12.40
CA ASP A 128 21.75 -3.63 -12.78
C ASP A 128 21.73 -3.78 -14.31
N PRO A 129 22.92 -3.86 -14.98
CA PRO A 129 23.00 -3.94 -16.42
C PRO A 129 22.62 -5.32 -17.00
N GLU A 130 22.50 -6.36 -16.18
CA GLU A 130 22.15 -7.72 -16.63
C GLU A 130 20.63 -7.94 -16.77
N ILE A 131 19.81 -7.00 -16.33
CA ILE A 131 18.36 -7.11 -16.44
C ILE A 131 17.93 -6.64 -17.84
N ASP A 132 17.65 -7.59 -18.72
CA ASP A 132 17.04 -7.33 -20.03
C ASP A 132 15.65 -6.71 -19.86
N LEU A 133 15.59 -5.39 -20.04
CA LEU A 133 14.41 -4.55 -19.79
C LEU A 133 13.26 -4.80 -20.79
N GLU A 134 13.47 -5.57 -21.86
CA GLU A 134 12.48 -5.68 -22.93
C GLU A 134 11.64 -6.97 -22.87
N SER A 135 12.17 -8.10 -22.41
CA SER A 135 11.49 -9.38 -22.56
C SER A 135 10.46 -9.69 -21.45
N ASP A 136 10.55 -9.08 -20.27
CA ASP A 136 9.61 -9.40 -19.16
C ASP A 136 9.31 -8.25 -18.18
N LYS A 137 8.90 -7.11 -18.71
CA LYS A 137 8.55 -5.91 -17.91
C LYS A 137 7.50 -6.17 -16.83
N LYS A 138 6.57 -7.11 -17.06
CA LYS A 138 5.53 -7.45 -16.08
C LYS A 138 6.10 -8.23 -14.90
N HIS A 139 6.96 -9.22 -15.21
CA HIS A 139 7.59 -10.06 -14.20
C HIS A 139 8.54 -9.25 -13.32
N GLN A 140 9.35 -8.38 -13.92
CA GLN A 140 10.24 -7.47 -13.21
C GLN A 140 9.45 -6.51 -12.27
N ARG A 141 8.36 -5.89 -12.77
CA ARG A 141 7.50 -5.06 -11.93
C ARG A 141 6.91 -5.82 -10.76
N PHE A 142 6.49 -7.07 -10.98
CA PHE A 142 6.01 -7.93 -9.90
C PHE A 142 7.08 -8.17 -8.84
N HIS A 143 8.32 -8.47 -9.24
CA HIS A 143 9.42 -8.69 -8.30
C HIS A 143 9.76 -7.42 -7.50
N ILE A 144 9.76 -6.25 -8.13
CA ILE A 144 9.96 -4.97 -7.44
C ILE A 144 8.89 -4.78 -6.37
N TRP A 145 7.59 -4.95 -6.70
CA TRP A 145 6.51 -4.83 -5.74
C TRP A 145 6.60 -5.88 -4.64
N LYS A 146 6.83 -7.14 -4.98
CA LYS A 146 7.01 -8.23 -4.01
C LYS A 146 8.11 -7.92 -3.00
N HIS A 147 9.28 -7.50 -3.48
CA HIS A 147 10.41 -7.16 -2.62
C HIS A 147 10.10 -5.97 -1.70
N SER A 148 9.46 -4.95 -2.27
CA SER A 148 9.05 -3.75 -1.53
C SER A 148 8.04 -4.08 -0.44
N TYR A 149 7.06 -4.93 -0.71
CA TYR A 149 6.10 -5.39 0.31
C TYR A 149 6.77 -6.18 1.43
N LEU A 150 7.64 -7.13 1.11
CA LEU A 150 8.36 -7.93 2.13
C LEU A 150 9.17 -7.03 3.07
N ARG A 151 9.92 -6.06 2.52
CA ARG A 151 10.68 -5.09 3.32
C ARG A 151 9.76 -4.19 4.14
N THR A 152 8.64 -3.76 3.57
CA THR A 152 7.68 -2.89 4.25
C THR A 152 7.02 -3.60 5.42
N CYS A 153 6.57 -4.84 5.24
CA CYS A 153 5.95 -5.62 6.31
C CYS A 153 6.93 -5.83 7.47
N ALA A 154 8.17 -6.21 7.18
CA ALA A 154 9.19 -6.36 8.21
C ALA A 154 9.49 -5.06 8.96
N ALA A 155 9.56 -3.93 8.24
CA ALA A 155 9.82 -2.63 8.86
C ALA A 155 8.66 -2.14 9.73
N VAL A 156 7.42 -2.33 9.28
CA VAL A 156 6.22 -1.93 10.03
C VAL A 156 6.01 -2.82 11.26
N ASP A 157 6.25 -4.12 11.14
CA ASP A 157 6.20 -5.06 12.25
C ASP A 157 7.22 -4.69 13.34
N HIS A 158 8.45 -4.44 12.93
CA HIS A 158 9.49 -3.97 13.85
C HIS A 158 9.17 -2.62 14.50
N GLU A 159 8.55 -1.68 13.77
CA GLU A 159 8.08 -0.40 14.33
C GLU A 159 7.00 -0.62 15.40
N LEU A 160 6.11 -1.59 15.19
CA LEU A 160 5.08 -1.97 16.17
C LEU A 160 5.68 -2.59 17.43
N GLU A 161 6.64 -3.51 17.29
CA GLU A 161 7.34 -4.14 18.42
C GLU A 161 8.02 -3.11 19.32
N GLN A 162 8.61 -2.06 18.71
CA GLN A 162 9.30 -1.00 19.46
C GLN A 162 8.38 0.11 19.97
N HIS A 163 7.08 0.04 19.68
CA HIS A 163 6.16 1.11 19.99
C HIS A 163 5.79 1.14 21.47
N ARG A 164 6.31 2.13 22.22
CA ARG A 164 6.19 2.20 23.70
C ARG A 164 4.76 2.39 24.23
N LYS A 165 3.81 2.81 23.40
CA LYS A 165 2.44 3.16 23.81
C LYS A 165 1.38 2.22 23.26
N ILE A 166 1.72 1.30 22.37
CA ILE A 166 0.80 0.34 21.78
C ILE A 166 1.31 -1.05 22.14
N ASP A 167 0.50 -1.83 22.84
CA ASP A 167 0.79 -3.22 23.11
C ASP A 167 0.47 -4.05 21.85
N SER A 168 1.51 -4.31 21.06
CA SER A 168 1.42 -5.17 19.87
C SER A 168 1.64 -6.65 20.16
N PHE A 169 1.95 -7.03 21.40
CA PHE A 169 2.13 -8.43 21.78
C PHE A 169 0.80 -9.19 21.84
N TYR A 170 -0.23 -8.57 22.46
CA TYR A 170 -1.59 -9.14 22.55
C TYR A 170 -2.57 -8.55 21.53
N SER A 171 -2.10 -7.71 20.65
CA SER A 171 -2.92 -7.05 19.64
C SER A 171 -2.23 -7.04 18.30
N GLY A 172 -3.00 -7.05 17.24
CA GLY A 172 -2.50 -7.05 15.87
C GLY A 172 -3.51 -6.47 14.89
N THR A 173 -3.22 -6.63 13.63
CA THR A 173 -4.12 -6.28 12.54
C THR A 173 -3.83 -7.14 11.31
N THR A 174 -4.86 -7.44 10.53
CA THR A 174 -4.67 -7.88 9.16
C THR A 174 -4.11 -6.74 8.31
N ALA A 175 -3.58 -7.04 7.15
CA ALA A 175 -3.23 -6.05 6.15
C ALA A 175 -3.54 -6.59 4.76
N LEU A 176 -4.61 -6.12 4.16
CA LEU A 176 -4.92 -6.36 2.76
C LEU A 176 -4.76 -5.06 2.00
N THR A 177 -3.86 -5.07 1.03
CA THR A 177 -3.55 -3.88 0.24
C THR A 177 -3.57 -4.17 -1.24
N ILE A 178 -3.95 -3.18 -2.01
CA ILE A 178 -3.98 -3.21 -3.46
C ILE A 178 -3.24 -1.98 -3.96
N VAL A 179 -2.27 -2.19 -4.85
CA VAL A 179 -1.70 -1.12 -5.68
C VAL A 179 -2.11 -1.36 -7.11
N ARG A 180 -2.80 -0.39 -7.70
CA ARG A 180 -2.99 -0.32 -9.16
C ARG A 180 -1.89 0.56 -9.74
N GLN A 181 -1.23 0.09 -10.79
CA GLN A 181 -0.26 0.85 -11.57
C GLN A 181 -0.55 0.65 -13.05
N GLY A 182 -1.15 1.64 -13.68
CA GLY A 182 -1.70 1.51 -15.04
C GLY A 182 -2.75 0.39 -15.10
N ASP A 183 -2.50 -0.61 -15.94
CA ASP A 183 -3.37 -1.77 -16.16
C ASP A 183 -3.07 -2.95 -15.23
N LEU A 184 -2.06 -2.83 -14.35
CA LEU A 184 -1.67 -3.90 -13.44
C LEU A 184 -2.17 -3.64 -12.02
N ILE A 185 -2.59 -4.71 -11.36
CA ILE A 185 -3.05 -4.71 -9.98
C ILE A 185 -2.17 -5.67 -9.19
N TYR A 186 -1.56 -5.15 -8.12
CA TYR A 186 -0.77 -5.92 -7.16
C TYR A 186 -1.55 -6.03 -5.87
N VAL A 187 -1.81 -7.26 -5.44
CA VAL A 187 -2.55 -7.56 -4.21
C VAL A 187 -1.60 -8.20 -3.21
N ALA A 188 -1.53 -7.64 -2.01
CA ALA A 188 -0.79 -8.23 -0.89
C ALA A 188 -1.73 -8.44 0.29
N ASN A 189 -1.67 -9.64 0.89
CA ASN A 189 -2.55 -10.03 1.98
C ASN A 189 -1.79 -10.68 3.13
N ILE A 190 -2.06 -10.19 4.34
CA ILE A 190 -1.67 -10.78 5.62
C ILE A 190 -2.94 -10.91 6.46
N GLY A 191 -3.26 -12.14 6.90
CA GLY A 191 -4.46 -12.43 7.66
C GLY A 191 -5.63 -12.91 6.80
N ASP A 192 -6.85 -12.78 7.31
CA ASP A 192 -8.07 -13.34 6.73
C ASP A 192 -8.99 -12.31 6.07
N SER A 193 -8.53 -11.08 5.89
CA SER A 193 -9.17 -10.11 5.01
C SER A 193 -9.13 -10.60 3.57
N ARG A 194 -10.14 -10.25 2.76
CA ARG A 194 -10.34 -10.86 1.45
C ARG A 194 -10.54 -9.85 0.34
N ALA A 195 -9.85 -10.05 -0.78
CA ALA A 195 -10.08 -9.36 -2.04
C ALA A 195 -10.84 -10.26 -3.01
N VAL A 196 -11.87 -9.71 -3.65
CA VAL A 196 -12.68 -10.39 -4.67
C VAL A 196 -12.76 -9.50 -5.89
N LEU A 197 -12.46 -10.09 -7.05
CA LEU A 197 -12.64 -9.45 -8.35
C LEU A 197 -13.98 -9.86 -8.94
N ALA A 198 -14.80 -8.90 -9.35
CA ALA A 198 -15.93 -9.16 -10.20
C ALA A 198 -15.48 -9.10 -11.67
N THR A 199 -15.66 -10.18 -12.38
CA THR A 199 -15.36 -10.29 -13.81
C THR A 199 -16.56 -10.80 -14.58
N THR A 200 -16.48 -10.79 -15.91
CA THR A 200 -17.55 -11.27 -16.78
C THR A 200 -17.14 -12.62 -17.39
N SER A 201 -18.03 -13.62 -17.32
CA SER A 201 -17.86 -14.87 -18.07
C SER A 201 -18.10 -14.65 -19.57
N ASP A 202 -17.78 -15.65 -20.38
CA ASP A 202 -18.02 -15.63 -21.82
C ASP A 202 -19.52 -15.46 -22.17
N ASP A 203 -20.42 -15.88 -21.28
CA ASP A 203 -21.87 -15.70 -21.38
C ASP A 203 -22.37 -14.32 -20.94
N GLY A 204 -21.47 -13.40 -20.55
CA GLY A 204 -21.80 -12.05 -20.10
C GLY A 204 -22.29 -11.97 -18.64
N ASN A 205 -22.25 -13.06 -17.87
CA ASN A 205 -22.63 -13.08 -16.47
C ASN A 205 -21.49 -12.59 -15.55
N LEU A 206 -21.85 -11.88 -14.46
CA LEU A 206 -20.90 -11.50 -13.44
C LEU A 206 -20.42 -12.74 -12.66
N VAL A 207 -19.10 -12.91 -12.59
CA VAL A 207 -18.44 -14.01 -11.86
C VAL A 207 -17.50 -13.44 -10.81
N PRO A 208 -17.61 -13.85 -9.53
CA PRO A 208 -16.67 -13.47 -8.51
C PRO A 208 -15.42 -14.37 -8.55
N VAL A 209 -14.25 -13.75 -8.52
CA VAL A 209 -12.95 -14.43 -8.42
C VAL A 209 -12.26 -13.99 -7.14
N GLN A 210 -12.03 -14.92 -6.21
CA GLN A 210 -11.28 -14.63 -5.00
C GLN A 210 -9.79 -14.48 -5.36
N LEU A 211 -9.21 -13.35 -5.02
CA LEU A 211 -7.81 -13.03 -5.33
C LEU A 211 -6.83 -13.38 -4.21
N THR A 212 -7.31 -13.58 -2.99
CA THR A 212 -6.49 -13.81 -1.80
C THR A 212 -6.89 -15.09 -1.09
N VAL A 213 -5.95 -15.68 -0.38
CA VAL A 213 -6.21 -16.78 0.57
C VAL A 213 -6.42 -16.18 1.96
N ASP A 214 -7.45 -16.63 2.67
CA ASP A 214 -7.68 -16.25 4.07
C ASP A 214 -6.69 -17.00 4.96
N PHE A 215 -5.66 -16.33 5.44
CA PHE A 215 -4.68 -16.93 6.34
C PHE A 215 -5.22 -16.96 7.77
N LYS A 216 -5.75 -18.14 8.16
CA LYS A 216 -6.26 -18.40 9.51
C LYS A 216 -5.29 -19.28 10.28
N PRO A 217 -5.25 -19.19 11.63
CA PRO A 217 -4.31 -19.95 12.44
C PRO A 217 -4.42 -21.48 12.30
N ASN A 218 -5.55 -21.98 11.81
CA ASN A 218 -5.79 -23.41 11.60
C ASN A 218 -5.35 -23.93 10.22
N LEU A 219 -4.86 -23.06 9.34
CA LEU A 219 -4.30 -23.50 8.07
C LEU A 219 -2.92 -24.15 8.30
N PRO A 220 -2.60 -25.25 7.57
CA PRO A 220 -1.23 -25.77 7.57
C PRO A 220 -0.25 -24.67 7.18
N ARG A 221 0.87 -24.58 7.90
CA ARG A 221 1.99 -23.74 7.46
C ARG A 221 2.68 -24.46 6.31
N GLU A 222 2.83 -23.80 5.18
CA GLU A 222 3.70 -24.25 4.11
C GLU A 222 5.18 -24.14 4.51
#